data_e45c2e101bac476bc5b542ffd74f4060
#
_entry.id   e45c2e101bac476bc5b542ffd74f4060
#
_cell.length_a   1.000
_cell.length_b   1.000
_cell.length_c   1.000
_cell.angle_alpha   90.00
_cell.angle_beta   90.00
_cell.angle_gamma   90.00
#
_symmetry.space_group_name_H-M   'P 1'
#
loop_
_entity.id
_entity.type
_entity.pdbx_description
1 polymer ?
#
loop_
_entity_poly.entity_id
_entity_poly.type
_entity_poly.pdbx_seq_one_letter_code
_entity_poly.pdbx_strand_id
1 'polypeptide(L)'
;IDYALQHNITLKRNRISAESAEVDVKTAKAALFPSLSASISQRIVNRPNSESGTIISGDNITSSSSKTSYNGSYGIDANWTLYNGSKRLNTIKQQQLNNRIAELNVAESENSIEESIAQIYVQILYAAEAVKVNENTLAVSQAERDRGQQLLEAGSIAKSDLAQLDAQVSTDKYQLVTAQATLQDYKLQLKQ
;
A
#
# COMPACT_ATOMS: atom_id res chain seq x y z
N ILE A 1 -16.88 -7.97 5.59
CA ILE A 1 -16.08 -8.16 4.36
C ILE A 1 -16.25 -6.92 3.46
N ASP A 2 -17.47 -6.58 3.03
CA ASP A 2 -17.73 -5.46 2.11
C ASP A 2 -17.14 -4.12 2.58
N TYR A 3 -17.23 -3.83 3.87
CA TYR A 3 -16.62 -2.63 4.46
C TYR A 3 -15.10 -2.64 4.30
N ALA A 4 -14.44 -3.76 4.56
CA ALA A 4 -12.99 -3.90 4.42
C ALA A 4 -12.55 -3.75 2.96
N LEU A 5 -13.25 -4.37 2.00
CA LEU A 5 -12.97 -4.25 0.57
C LEU A 5 -13.12 -2.83 0.04
N GLN A 6 -14.02 -2.03 0.64
CA GLN A 6 -14.20 -0.63 0.24
C GLN A 6 -13.18 0.33 0.85
N HIS A 7 -12.67 0.03 2.06
CA HIS A 7 -11.85 0.95 2.83
C HIS A 7 -10.38 0.55 2.93
N ASN A 8 -10.01 -0.69 2.57
CA ASN A 8 -8.62 -1.14 2.64
C ASN A 8 -7.72 -0.33 1.71
N ILE A 9 -6.64 0.23 2.29
CA ILE A 9 -5.71 1.11 1.59
C ILE A 9 -4.89 0.34 0.55
N THR A 10 -4.53 -0.91 0.84
CA THR A 10 -3.74 -1.75 -0.07
C THR A 10 -4.55 -2.06 -1.33
N LEU A 11 -5.82 -2.39 -1.18
CA LEU A 11 -6.71 -2.64 -2.31
C LEU A 11 -6.93 -1.37 -3.15
N LYS A 12 -7.10 -0.21 -2.51
CA LYS A 12 -7.18 1.08 -3.22
C LYS A 12 -5.92 1.37 -4.03
N ARG A 13 -4.75 1.10 -3.45
CA ARG A 13 -3.47 1.26 -4.18
C ARG A 13 -3.39 0.36 -5.40
N ASN A 14 -3.78 -0.92 -5.26
CA ASN A 14 -3.76 -1.86 -6.37
C ASN A 14 -4.75 -1.46 -7.48
N ARG A 15 -5.93 -0.96 -7.12
CA ARG A 15 -6.90 -0.42 -8.09
C ARG A 15 -6.34 0.80 -8.84
N ILE A 16 -5.70 1.75 -8.15
CA ILE A 16 -5.03 2.90 -8.79
C ILE A 16 -3.89 2.43 -9.69
N SER A 17 -3.14 1.40 -9.29
CA SER A 17 -2.09 0.81 -10.13
C SER A 17 -2.64 0.18 -11.40
N ALA A 18 -3.79 -0.49 -11.33
CA ALA A 18 -4.48 -1.04 -12.51
C ALA A 18 -5.00 0.09 -13.44
N GLU A 19 -5.56 1.15 -12.88
CA GLU A 19 -5.97 2.34 -13.63
C GLU A 19 -4.78 3.02 -14.33
N SER A 20 -3.62 3.13 -13.63
CA SER A 20 -2.38 3.62 -14.24
C SER A 20 -1.92 2.74 -15.40
N ALA A 21 -1.97 1.42 -15.26
CA ALA A 21 -1.61 0.50 -16.35
C ALA A 21 -2.57 0.62 -17.55
N GLU A 22 -3.86 0.92 -17.32
CA GLU A 22 -4.80 1.22 -18.40
C GLU A 22 -4.42 2.50 -19.15
N VAL A 23 -3.97 3.55 -18.43
CA VAL A 23 -3.46 4.79 -19.04
C VAL A 23 -2.20 4.52 -19.85
N ASP A 24 -1.30 3.63 -19.40
CA ASP A 24 -0.10 3.24 -20.13
C ASP A 24 -0.46 2.55 -21.46
N VAL A 25 -1.52 1.74 -21.52
CA VAL A 25 -2.05 1.18 -22.76
C VAL A 25 -2.54 2.29 -23.69
N LYS A 26 -3.26 3.29 -23.17
CA LYS A 26 -3.72 4.44 -23.96
C LYS A 26 -2.54 5.24 -24.50
N THR A 27 -1.51 5.46 -23.69
CA THR A 27 -0.26 6.13 -24.08
C THR A 27 0.48 5.36 -25.16
N ALA A 28 0.59 4.04 -25.04
CA ALA A 28 1.21 3.20 -26.05
C ALA A 28 0.44 3.24 -27.39
N LYS A 29 -0.90 3.28 -27.34
CA LYS A 29 -1.75 3.50 -28.53
C LYS A 29 -1.57 4.89 -29.13
N ALA A 30 -1.47 5.94 -28.28
CA ALA A 30 -1.25 7.31 -28.73
C ALA A 30 0.08 7.46 -29.46
N ALA A 31 1.10 6.66 -29.12
CA ALA A 31 2.37 6.63 -29.83
C ALA A 31 2.27 6.20 -31.31
N LEU A 32 1.14 5.66 -31.79
CA LEU A 32 0.89 5.42 -33.22
C LEU A 32 0.66 6.69 -34.02
N PHE A 33 0.23 7.77 -33.35
CA PHE A 33 -0.01 9.08 -33.97
C PHE A 33 1.28 9.92 -34.03
N PRO A 34 1.34 10.95 -34.89
CA PRO A 34 2.46 11.87 -34.93
C PRO A 34 2.55 12.68 -33.62
N SER A 35 3.77 12.88 -33.15
CA SER A 35 4.06 13.85 -32.08
C SER A 35 4.24 15.25 -32.65
N LEU A 36 3.63 16.23 -32.03
CA LEU A 36 3.76 17.64 -32.35
C LEU A 36 4.41 18.37 -31.18
N SER A 37 5.50 19.07 -31.44
CA SER A 37 6.18 19.92 -30.47
C SER A 37 6.34 21.33 -30.98
N ALA A 38 6.13 22.32 -30.12
CA ALA A 38 6.40 23.72 -30.39
C ALA A 38 7.51 24.19 -29.47
N SER A 39 8.50 24.89 -30.04
CA SER A 39 9.61 25.46 -29.30
C SER A 39 9.73 26.95 -29.57
N ILE A 40 9.94 27.70 -28.48
CA ILE A 40 10.24 29.15 -28.54
C ILE A 40 11.53 29.33 -27.76
N SER A 41 12.54 29.90 -28.41
CA SER A 41 13.79 30.22 -27.77
C SER A 41 14.10 31.70 -28.02
N GLN A 42 14.36 32.41 -26.94
CA GLN A 42 14.81 33.80 -27.00
C GLN A 42 16.13 33.94 -26.24
N ARG A 43 17.12 34.46 -26.94
CA ARG A 43 18.47 34.69 -26.39
C ARG A 43 18.83 36.16 -26.48
N ILE A 44 19.17 36.74 -25.33
CA ILE A 44 19.70 38.08 -25.21
C ILE A 44 21.19 37.95 -24.87
N VAL A 45 22.04 38.46 -25.71
CA VAL A 45 23.48 38.46 -25.48
C VAL A 45 23.93 39.91 -25.34
N ASN A 46 24.41 40.27 -24.16
CA ASN A 46 25.03 41.57 -23.90
C ASN A 46 26.56 41.38 -23.80
N ARG A 47 27.30 42.10 -24.68
CA ARG A 47 28.76 42.09 -24.71
C ARG A 47 29.27 43.48 -24.39
N PRO A 48 29.46 43.85 -23.13
CA PRO A 48 29.84 45.22 -22.72
C PRO A 48 31.21 45.67 -23.28
N ASN A 49 32.10 44.72 -23.55
CA ASN A 49 33.48 44.98 -24.02
C ASN A 49 33.69 44.62 -25.52
N SER A 50 32.62 44.53 -26.33
CA SER A 50 32.84 44.34 -27.77
C SER A 50 33.38 45.63 -28.39
N GLU A 51 34.59 45.57 -28.90
CA GLU A 51 35.10 46.64 -29.75
C GLU A 51 34.27 46.71 -31.03
N SER A 52 34.01 47.94 -31.49
CA SER A 52 33.30 48.21 -32.75
C SER A 52 34.15 47.73 -33.90
N GLY A 53 33.88 46.53 -34.40
CA GLY A 53 34.57 46.03 -35.60
C GLY A 53 34.04 46.69 -36.86
N THR A 54 34.88 47.39 -37.58
CA THR A 54 34.55 47.87 -38.92
C THR A 54 34.84 46.74 -39.91
N ILE A 55 33.82 46.19 -40.55
CA ILE A 55 34.02 45.27 -41.69
C ILE A 55 34.05 46.08 -42.96
N ILE A 56 35.20 46.10 -43.61
CA ILE A 56 35.36 46.65 -44.91
C ILE A 56 35.22 45.52 -45.94
N SER A 57 34.17 45.56 -46.72
CA SER A 57 33.93 44.62 -47.81
C SER A 57 33.71 45.43 -49.08
N GLY A 58 34.78 45.65 -49.88
CA GLY A 58 34.74 46.50 -51.05
C GLY A 58 34.46 47.96 -50.70
N ASP A 59 33.56 48.63 -51.43
CA ASP A 59 33.20 50.05 -51.22
C ASP A 59 32.19 50.27 -50.09
N ASN A 60 31.78 49.23 -49.38
CA ASN A 60 30.81 49.31 -48.28
C ASN A 60 31.48 49.14 -46.91
N ILE A 61 31.42 50.17 -46.10
CA ILE A 61 31.86 50.18 -44.69
C ILE A 61 30.62 49.96 -43.81
N THR A 62 30.53 48.78 -43.22
CA THR A 62 29.45 48.51 -42.26
C THR A 62 30.04 48.50 -40.86
N SER A 63 29.71 49.46 -40.02
CA SER A 63 30.07 49.51 -38.63
C SER A 63 28.88 48.94 -37.81
N SER A 64 29.06 47.82 -37.15
CA SER A 64 28.05 47.25 -36.19
C SER A 64 28.48 47.53 -34.75
N SER A 65 27.79 48.43 -34.09
CA SER A 65 28.07 48.79 -32.70
C SER A 65 26.98 48.34 -31.70
N SER A 66 26.32 47.22 -32.00
CA SER A 66 25.32 46.73 -31.10
C SER A 66 25.95 45.91 -29.94
N LYS A 67 26.01 46.48 -28.74
CA LYS A 67 26.48 45.83 -27.52
C LYS A 67 25.52 44.75 -27.05
N THR A 68 24.27 44.79 -27.48
CA THR A 68 23.20 43.84 -27.10
C THR A 68 22.58 43.25 -28.36
N SER A 69 22.61 41.94 -28.48
CA SER A 69 21.95 41.22 -29.56
C SER A 69 20.77 40.42 -29.04
N TYR A 70 19.65 40.52 -29.74
CA TYR A 70 18.43 39.76 -29.48
C TYR A 70 18.26 38.72 -30.59
N ASN A 71 18.26 37.44 -30.22
CA ASN A 71 18.00 36.36 -31.15
C ASN A 71 16.78 35.57 -30.67
N GLY A 72 15.76 35.50 -31.50
CA GLY A 72 14.57 34.71 -31.26
C GLY A 72 14.43 33.63 -32.34
N SER A 73 14.07 32.42 -31.93
CA SER A 73 13.71 31.35 -32.83
C SER A 73 12.39 30.71 -32.40
N TYR A 74 11.55 30.42 -33.37
CA TYR A 74 10.28 29.76 -33.21
C TYR A 74 10.32 28.52 -34.10
N GLY A 75 9.93 27.36 -33.52
CA GLY A 75 9.89 26.10 -34.26
C GLY A 75 8.62 25.33 -33.95
N ILE A 76 8.05 24.67 -34.94
CA ILE A 76 7.02 23.66 -34.81
C ILE A 76 7.55 22.41 -35.52
N ASP A 77 7.69 21.33 -34.75
CA ASP A 77 8.23 20.08 -35.25
C ASP A 77 7.14 19.00 -35.15
N ALA A 78 6.87 18.33 -36.25
CA ALA A 78 6.00 17.17 -36.32
C ALA A 78 6.83 15.92 -36.66
N ASN A 79 6.79 14.92 -35.80
CA ASN A 79 7.52 13.68 -36.02
C ASN A 79 6.54 12.48 -36.05
N TRP A 80 6.56 11.73 -37.15
CA TRP A 80 5.74 10.54 -37.30
C TRP A 80 6.57 9.37 -37.82
N THR A 81 6.70 8.35 -37.00
CA THR A 81 7.36 7.11 -37.39
C THR A 81 6.36 6.20 -38.09
N LEU A 82 6.48 6.00 -39.38
CA LEU A 82 5.56 5.18 -40.17
C LEU A 82 5.78 3.67 -39.93
N TYR A 83 7.03 3.24 -39.82
CA TYR A 83 7.40 1.84 -39.60
C TYR A 83 8.65 1.71 -38.72
N ASN A 84 8.62 0.78 -37.75
CA ASN A 84 9.75 0.47 -36.87
C ASN A 84 9.85 -1.03 -36.54
N GLY A 85 9.64 -1.88 -37.53
CA GLY A 85 9.76 -3.35 -37.36
C GLY A 85 8.74 -3.95 -36.39
N SER A 86 7.51 -3.41 -36.36
CA SER A 86 6.42 -3.85 -35.46
C SER A 86 6.67 -3.62 -33.96
N LYS A 87 7.73 -2.92 -33.57
CA LYS A 87 8.05 -2.62 -32.16
C LYS A 87 6.86 -1.96 -31.44
N ARG A 88 6.21 -0.96 -32.07
CA ARG A 88 5.05 -0.26 -31.49
C ARG A 88 3.88 -1.19 -31.20
N LEU A 89 3.56 -2.09 -32.15
CA LEU A 89 2.47 -3.05 -31.96
C LEU A 89 2.77 -4.04 -30.82
N ASN A 90 4.02 -4.49 -30.75
CA ASN A 90 4.44 -5.37 -29.65
C ASN A 90 4.46 -4.63 -28.29
N THR A 91 4.83 -3.35 -28.27
CA THR A 91 4.74 -2.53 -27.06
C THR A 91 3.29 -2.38 -26.59
N ILE A 92 2.33 -2.17 -27.51
CA ILE A 92 0.91 -2.10 -27.14
C ILE A 92 0.45 -3.43 -26.54
N LYS A 93 0.80 -4.57 -27.15
CA LYS A 93 0.49 -5.90 -26.60
C LYS A 93 1.11 -6.11 -25.22
N GLN A 94 2.35 -5.69 -25.04
CA GLN A 94 3.03 -5.74 -23.75
C GLN A 94 2.28 -4.93 -22.68
N GLN A 95 1.88 -3.69 -23.00
CA GLN A 95 1.12 -2.88 -22.05
C GLN A 95 -0.27 -3.44 -21.75
N GLN A 96 -0.92 -4.06 -22.76
CA GLN A 96 -2.19 -4.76 -22.52
C GLN A 96 -2.03 -5.95 -21.56
N LEU A 97 -0.94 -6.71 -21.67
CA LEU A 97 -0.65 -7.80 -20.74
C LEU A 97 -0.30 -7.26 -19.34
N ASN A 98 0.45 -6.16 -19.25
CA ASN A 98 0.75 -5.51 -17.99
C ASN A 98 -0.53 -5.01 -17.29
N ASN A 99 -1.46 -4.42 -18.05
CA ASN A 99 -2.77 -4.04 -17.52
C ASN A 99 -3.53 -5.26 -16.99
N ARG A 100 -3.52 -6.36 -17.74
CA ARG A 100 -4.17 -7.60 -17.28
C ARG A 100 -3.55 -8.17 -16.02
N ILE A 101 -2.22 -8.10 -15.87
CA ILE A 101 -1.51 -8.47 -14.63
C ILE A 101 -1.96 -7.57 -13.47
N ALA A 102 -2.07 -6.25 -13.69
CA ALA A 102 -2.50 -5.32 -12.66
C ALA A 102 -3.96 -5.59 -12.21
N GLU A 103 -4.87 -5.91 -13.13
CA GLU A 103 -6.24 -6.33 -12.81
C GLU A 103 -6.27 -7.62 -11.98
N LEU A 104 -5.45 -8.61 -12.33
CA LEU A 104 -5.35 -9.87 -11.58
C LEU A 104 -4.77 -9.65 -10.17
N ASN A 105 -3.81 -8.74 -10.01
CA ASN A 105 -3.27 -8.37 -8.69
C ASN A 105 -4.33 -7.71 -7.79
N VAL A 106 -5.29 -6.99 -8.38
CA VAL A 106 -6.45 -6.48 -7.63
C VAL A 106 -7.30 -7.64 -7.12
N ALA A 107 -7.65 -8.60 -7.98
CA ALA A 107 -8.45 -9.77 -7.60
C ALA A 107 -7.72 -10.65 -6.56
N GLU A 108 -6.41 -10.84 -6.70
CA GLU A 108 -5.58 -11.54 -5.72
C GLU A 108 -5.60 -10.84 -4.36
N SER A 109 -5.49 -9.50 -4.37
CA SER A 109 -5.55 -8.70 -3.14
C SER A 109 -6.93 -8.78 -2.47
N GLU A 110 -8.03 -8.79 -3.24
CA GLU A 110 -9.39 -8.99 -2.73
C GLU A 110 -9.52 -10.35 -2.03
N ASN A 111 -9.10 -11.43 -2.70
CA ASN A 111 -9.13 -12.78 -2.13
C ASN A 111 -8.26 -12.90 -0.86
N SER A 112 -7.08 -12.30 -0.85
CA SER A 112 -6.17 -12.31 0.32
C SER A 112 -6.79 -11.60 1.53
N ILE A 113 -7.49 -10.49 1.30
CA ILE A 113 -8.20 -9.77 2.36
C ILE A 113 -9.35 -10.62 2.91
N GLU A 114 -10.15 -11.24 2.04
CA GLU A 114 -11.24 -12.11 2.44
C GLU A 114 -10.74 -13.31 3.26
N GLU A 115 -9.66 -13.95 2.82
CA GLU A 115 -9.02 -15.05 3.53
C GLU A 115 -8.53 -14.63 4.92
N SER A 116 -7.86 -13.48 5.00
CA SER A 116 -7.34 -12.94 6.26
C SER A 116 -8.47 -12.65 7.25
N ILE A 117 -9.57 -12.06 6.79
CA ILE A 117 -10.75 -11.79 7.62
C ILE A 117 -11.37 -13.10 8.10
N ALA A 118 -11.50 -14.09 7.21
CA ALA A 118 -12.05 -15.40 7.57
C ALA A 118 -11.20 -16.10 8.62
N GLN A 119 -9.88 -16.06 8.48
CA GLN A 119 -8.94 -16.64 9.45
C GLN A 119 -9.07 -15.98 10.84
N ILE A 120 -9.05 -14.63 10.88
CA ILE A 120 -9.20 -13.90 12.15
C ILE A 120 -10.57 -14.19 12.78
N TYR A 121 -11.63 -14.26 11.97
CA TYR A 121 -12.96 -14.59 12.47
C TYR A 121 -13.02 -15.97 13.13
N VAL A 122 -12.42 -16.99 12.50
CA VAL A 122 -12.33 -18.34 13.10
C VAL A 122 -11.52 -18.31 14.39
N GLN A 123 -10.43 -17.56 14.46
CA GLN A 123 -9.64 -17.38 15.69
C GLN A 123 -10.45 -16.72 16.80
N ILE A 124 -11.29 -15.73 16.48
CA ILE A 124 -12.21 -15.11 17.45
C ILE A 124 -13.21 -16.12 18.00
N LEU A 125 -13.81 -16.94 17.13
CA LEU A 125 -14.75 -17.99 17.56
C LEU A 125 -14.07 -19.00 18.49
N TYR A 126 -12.87 -19.46 18.12
CA TYR A 126 -12.09 -20.38 18.94
C TYR A 126 -11.72 -19.75 20.30
N ALA A 127 -11.24 -18.51 20.31
CA ALA A 127 -10.88 -17.80 21.53
C ALA A 127 -12.11 -17.54 22.42
N ALA A 128 -13.27 -17.24 21.83
CA ALA A 128 -14.52 -17.07 22.59
C ALA A 128 -14.96 -18.37 23.29
N GLU A 129 -14.81 -19.49 22.61
CA GLU A 129 -15.14 -20.81 23.22
C GLU A 129 -14.10 -21.17 24.27
N ALA A 130 -12.80 -20.86 24.07
CA ALA A 130 -11.78 -21.07 25.10
C ALA A 130 -12.06 -20.26 26.38
N VAL A 131 -12.60 -19.03 26.27
CA VAL A 131 -13.02 -18.25 27.45
C VAL A 131 -14.11 -19.00 28.22
N LYS A 132 -15.15 -19.52 27.56
CA LYS A 132 -16.22 -20.25 28.22
C LYS A 132 -15.71 -21.52 28.92
N VAL A 133 -14.80 -22.25 28.27
CA VAL A 133 -14.17 -23.44 28.89
C VAL A 133 -13.42 -23.05 30.16
N ASN A 134 -12.59 -21.98 30.10
CA ASN A 134 -11.86 -21.52 31.28
C ASN A 134 -12.78 -20.97 32.39
N GLU A 135 -13.90 -20.32 32.04
CA GLU A 135 -14.92 -19.89 33.00
C GLU A 135 -15.52 -21.09 33.75
N ASN A 136 -15.87 -22.17 33.01
CA ASN A 136 -16.39 -23.38 33.61
C ASN A 136 -15.32 -24.09 34.47
N THR A 137 -14.07 -24.17 34.02
CA THR A 137 -12.97 -24.74 34.78
C THR A 137 -12.74 -23.99 36.08
N LEU A 138 -12.72 -22.66 36.03
CA LEU A 138 -12.62 -21.84 37.25
C LEU A 138 -13.79 -22.03 38.19
N ALA A 139 -15.01 -22.14 37.69
CA ALA A 139 -16.18 -22.41 38.51
C ALA A 139 -16.09 -23.76 39.25
N VAL A 140 -15.58 -24.79 38.56
CA VAL A 140 -15.35 -26.11 39.14
C VAL A 140 -14.27 -26.06 40.23
N SER A 141 -13.13 -25.48 39.96
CA SER A 141 -12.02 -25.38 40.92
C SER A 141 -12.39 -24.53 42.15
N GLN A 142 -13.21 -23.48 41.97
CA GLN A 142 -13.76 -22.71 43.08
C GLN A 142 -14.71 -23.60 43.96
N ALA A 143 -15.59 -24.36 43.34
CA ALA A 143 -16.47 -25.25 44.08
C ALA A 143 -15.69 -26.35 44.83
N GLU A 144 -14.64 -26.90 44.23
CA GLU A 144 -13.75 -27.87 44.89
C GLU A 144 -12.99 -27.25 46.06
N ARG A 145 -12.51 -26.03 45.90
CA ARG A 145 -11.85 -25.26 46.95
C ARG A 145 -12.82 -24.99 48.12
N ASP A 146 -14.04 -24.56 47.84
CA ASP A 146 -15.06 -24.31 48.87
C ASP A 146 -15.46 -25.60 49.62
N ARG A 147 -15.54 -26.72 48.92
CA ARG A 147 -15.70 -28.05 49.54
C ARG A 147 -14.49 -28.41 50.39
N GLY A 148 -13.27 -28.15 49.91
CA GLY A 148 -12.02 -28.36 50.65
C GLY A 148 -12.00 -27.56 51.96
N GLN A 149 -12.46 -26.30 51.90
CA GLN A 149 -12.59 -25.44 53.08
C GLN A 149 -13.50 -26.10 54.15
N GLN A 150 -14.67 -26.60 53.77
CA GLN A 150 -15.59 -27.32 54.67
C GLN A 150 -14.98 -28.59 55.25
N LEU A 151 -14.21 -29.34 54.45
CA LEU A 151 -13.54 -30.57 54.94
C LEU A 151 -12.40 -30.26 55.89
N LEU A 152 -11.67 -29.13 55.71
CA LEU A 152 -10.68 -28.68 56.65
C LEU A 152 -11.30 -28.26 57.99
N GLU A 153 -12.42 -27.55 57.97
CA GLU A 153 -13.18 -27.17 59.19
C GLU A 153 -13.69 -28.39 59.93
N ALA A 154 -14.04 -29.45 59.19
CA ALA A 154 -14.40 -30.76 59.76
C ALA A 154 -13.19 -31.62 60.21
N GLY A 155 -11.95 -31.14 60.01
CA GLY A 155 -10.72 -31.86 60.36
C GLY A 155 -10.39 -33.04 59.47
N SER A 156 -11.00 -33.12 58.28
CA SER A 156 -10.85 -34.25 57.34
C SER A 156 -9.69 -34.14 56.35
N ILE A 157 -9.15 -32.92 56.14
CA ILE A 157 -7.99 -32.66 55.27
C ILE A 157 -6.97 -31.78 55.95
N ALA A 158 -5.75 -31.77 55.43
CA ALA A 158 -4.67 -30.91 55.94
C ALA A 158 -4.73 -29.48 55.34
N LYS A 159 -4.13 -28.52 56.03
CA LYS A 159 -3.99 -27.13 55.49
C LYS A 159 -3.22 -27.08 54.19
N SER A 160 -2.26 -28.00 53.98
CA SER A 160 -1.49 -28.13 52.73
C SER A 160 -2.40 -28.45 51.54
N ASP A 161 -3.43 -29.29 51.73
CA ASP A 161 -4.32 -29.74 50.69
C ASP A 161 -5.24 -28.57 50.26
N LEU A 162 -5.74 -27.77 51.22
CA LEU A 162 -6.45 -26.55 50.88
C LEU A 162 -5.60 -25.53 50.17
N ALA A 163 -4.34 -25.36 50.59
CA ALA A 163 -3.40 -24.42 49.89
C ALA A 163 -3.14 -24.86 48.45
N GLN A 164 -3.16 -26.17 48.15
CA GLN A 164 -3.04 -26.67 46.78
C GLN A 164 -4.30 -26.35 45.95
N LEU A 165 -5.49 -26.44 46.52
CA LEU A 165 -6.75 -26.04 45.86
C LEU A 165 -6.78 -24.52 45.61
N ASP A 166 -6.31 -23.69 46.55
CA ASP A 166 -6.21 -22.25 46.37
C ASP A 166 -5.19 -21.88 45.23
N ALA A 167 -4.08 -22.62 45.14
CA ALA A 167 -3.13 -22.45 44.04
C ALA A 167 -3.75 -22.85 42.69
N GLN A 168 -4.57 -23.91 42.64
CA GLN A 168 -5.28 -24.32 41.44
C GLN A 168 -6.27 -23.23 40.98
N VAL A 169 -7.11 -22.72 41.87
CA VAL A 169 -8.03 -21.59 41.58
C VAL A 169 -7.29 -20.38 41.03
N SER A 170 -6.12 -20.04 41.61
CA SER A 170 -5.32 -18.95 41.16
C SER A 170 -4.76 -19.17 39.75
N THR A 171 -4.36 -20.41 39.43
CA THR A 171 -3.89 -20.82 38.11
C THR A 171 -5.01 -20.72 37.07
N ASP A 172 -6.19 -21.25 37.40
CA ASP A 172 -7.34 -21.22 36.48
C ASP A 172 -7.84 -19.81 36.25
N LYS A 173 -7.82 -18.95 37.26
CA LYS A 173 -8.13 -17.55 37.13
C LYS A 173 -7.14 -16.82 36.19
N TYR A 174 -5.86 -17.14 36.30
CA TYR A 174 -4.84 -16.60 35.37
C TYR A 174 -5.11 -17.05 33.94
N GLN A 175 -5.43 -18.32 33.73
CA GLN A 175 -5.76 -18.87 32.40
C GLN A 175 -6.99 -18.18 31.81
N LEU A 176 -8.04 -17.93 32.62
CA LEU A 176 -9.22 -17.18 32.17
C LEU A 176 -8.88 -15.77 31.71
N VAL A 177 -8.12 -15.02 32.52
CA VAL A 177 -7.71 -13.65 32.17
C VAL A 177 -6.87 -13.65 30.88
N THR A 178 -5.98 -14.62 30.73
CA THR A 178 -5.16 -14.76 29.51
C THR A 178 -6.04 -15.07 28.28
N ALA A 179 -7.01 -15.96 28.41
CA ALA A 179 -7.94 -16.27 27.32
C ALA A 179 -8.80 -15.05 26.94
N GLN A 180 -9.27 -14.28 27.91
CA GLN A 180 -10.01 -13.04 27.69
C GLN A 180 -9.14 -11.98 26.98
N ALA A 181 -7.87 -11.82 27.37
CA ALA A 181 -6.94 -10.92 26.71
C ALA A 181 -6.71 -11.33 25.24
N THR A 182 -6.49 -12.62 24.99
CA THR A 182 -6.32 -13.15 23.63
C THR A 182 -7.55 -12.90 22.74
N LEU A 183 -8.75 -13.08 23.30
CA LEU A 183 -9.99 -12.77 22.58
C LEU A 183 -10.09 -11.29 22.22
N GLN A 184 -9.69 -10.40 23.12
CA GLN A 184 -9.67 -8.96 22.84
C GLN A 184 -8.65 -8.60 21.76
N ASP A 185 -7.47 -9.21 21.78
CA ASP A 185 -6.44 -9.00 20.77
C ASP A 185 -6.92 -9.40 19.37
N TYR A 186 -7.56 -10.55 19.20
CA TYR A 186 -8.14 -10.94 17.91
C TYR A 186 -9.27 -10.01 17.46
N LYS A 187 -10.10 -9.51 18.38
CA LYS A 187 -11.12 -8.52 18.05
C LYS A 187 -10.52 -7.18 17.62
N LEU A 188 -9.37 -6.79 18.16
CA LEU A 188 -8.64 -5.59 17.74
C LEU A 188 -7.99 -5.78 16.36
N GLN A 189 -7.40 -6.95 16.11
CA GLN A 189 -6.84 -7.29 14.80
C GLN A 189 -7.89 -7.24 13.69
N LEU A 190 -9.13 -7.65 13.97
CA LEU A 190 -10.20 -7.57 12.98
C LEU A 190 -10.61 -6.12 12.65
N LYS A 191 -10.33 -5.15 13.54
CA LYS A 191 -10.66 -3.74 13.35
C LYS A 191 -9.58 -2.96 12.60
N GLN A 192 -8.38 -3.49 12.50
CA GLN A 192 -7.23 -2.90 11.79
C GLN A 192 -7.26 -3.25 10.31
#